data_88a858742a31e7ea2926cac796d15566
#
_entry.id   88a858742a31e7ea2926cac796d15566
#
_cell.length_a   1.000
_cell.length_b   1.000
_cell.length_c   1.000
_cell.angle_alpha   90.00
_cell.angle_beta   90.00
_cell.angle_gamma   90.00
#
_symmetry.space_group_name_H-M   'P 1'
#
loop_
_entity.id
_entity.type
_entity.pdbx_description
1 polymer ?
#
loop_
_entity_poly.entity_id
_entity_poly.type
_entity_poly.pdbx_seq_one_letter_code
_entity_poly.pdbx_strand_id
1 'polypeptide(L)'
;MNPTRLIPFAFLLAAPVCVAQLPPSILQPGKPVPQVPVFPAPVAPAAAEAPAAGQANGTPNTLTAEELGLGWKLLFDGKRLIGMKGLQKADPLAAGWKIQEGELWLPKEVKDMERMTGGDLVSLDFFWDFDFRFEFKMTASANSGVRYMLVEIFGQVPVGLEYQIIDDVHNSISLKGGKLRRTGALDNIYPVGDNAQLRVNDPLNKTGDPWNEGRIVVHGTHVEHWLNGDKVLEYELGPKVRQTALANRAQSQTKDVLREVLPTTYGMKSRTRLSIVDQGYEVSFRNLKVLQLAPQAVVIPGGPARPGGTVPNPLLLPRTR
;
A
#
# COMPACT_ATOMS: atom_id res chain seq x y z
N MET A 1 -11.51 -30.19 -52.39
CA MET A 1 -12.06 -28.98 -53.02
C MET A 1 -13.02 -28.34 -52.03
N ASN A 2 -12.60 -27.31 -51.29
CA ASN A 2 -13.46 -26.57 -50.41
C ASN A 2 -13.24 -25.08 -50.69
N PRO A 3 -14.26 -24.24 -50.88
CA PRO A 3 -14.10 -22.86 -51.29
C PRO A 3 -13.89 -21.96 -50.08
N THR A 4 -12.88 -21.14 -50.19
CA THR A 4 -12.49 -20.04 -49.34
C THR A 4 -13.57 -18.95 -49.31
N ARG A 5 -14.14 -18.62 -48.17
CA ARG A 5 -15.01 -17.46 -48.00
C ARG A 5 -14.17 -16.24 -47.65
N LEU A 6 -14.13 -15.27 -48.54
CA LEU A 6 -13.65 -13.90 -48.34
C LEU A 6 -14.65 -13.11 -47.51
N ILE A 7 -14.19 -12.47 -46.46
CA ILE A 7 -14.95 -11.48 -45.66
C ILE A 7 -14.53 -10.08 -46.16
N PRO A 8 -15.44 -9.19 -46.54
CA PRO A 8 -15.09 -7.87 -47.02
C PRO A 8 -14.73 -6.93 -45.84
N PHE A 9 -13.60 -6.24 -45.99
CA PHE A 9 -13.20 -5.12 -45.14
C PHE A 9 -14.15 -3.95 -45.40
N ALA A 10 -14.86 -3.48 -44.36
CA ALA A 10 -15.60 -2.24 -44.38
C ALA A 10 -14.64 -1.09 -44.02
N PHE A 11 -14.48 -0.17 -44.97
CA PHE A 11 -13.80 1.10 -44.74
C PHE A 11 -14.66 1.99 -43.82
N LEU A 12 -14.16 2.32 -42.64
CA LEU A 12 -14.73 3.38 -41.79
C LEU A 12 -14.16 4.71 -42.24
N LEU A 13 -15.02 5.57 -42.79
CA LEU A 13 -14.71 6.95 -43.11
C LEU A 13 -14.47 7.76 -41.82
N ALA A 14 -13.27 8.33 -41.69
CA ALA A 14 -12.93 9.25 -40.65
C ALA A 14 -13.63 10.60 -40.88
N ALA A 15 -14.41 11.04 -39.89
CA ALA A 15 -14.97 12.40 -39.85
C ALA A 15 -13.89 13.43 -39.52
N PRO A 16 -13.92 14.63 -40.09
CA PRO A 16 -12.93 15.66 -39.83
C PRO A 16 -13.11 16.26 -38.41
N VAL A 17 -12.02 16.26 -37.65
CA VAL A 17 -11.93 16.95 -36.37
C VAL A 17 -11.90 18.47 -36.65
N CYS A 18 -12.95 19.17 -36.22
CA CYS A 18 -13.00 20.61 -36.24
C CYS A 18 -12.08 21.16 -35.15
N VAL A 19 -10.92 21.67 -35.53
CA VAL A 19 -10.00 22.38 -34.62
C VAL A 19 -10.56 23.80 -34.45
N ALA A 20 -11.16 24.04 -33.29
CA ALA A 20 -11.53 25.41 -32.88
C ALA A 20 -10.24 26.22 -32.62
N GLN A 21 -9.97 27.22 -33.46
CA GLN A 21 -8.93 28.19 -33.25
C GLN A 21 -9.27 29.10 -32.06
N LEU A 22 -8.42 29.08 -31.02
CA LEU A 22 -8.46 30.05 -29.94
C LEU A 22 -8.05 31.44 -30.45
N PRO A 23 -8.70 32.53 -30.00
CA PRO A 23 -8.31 33.87 -30.41
C PRO A 23 -6.91 34.23 -29.88
N PRO A 24 -6.12 35.07 -30.59
CA PRO A 24 -4.81 35.47 -30.14
C PRO A 24 -4.90 36.32 -28.87
N SER A 25 -4.23 35.86 -27.82
CA SER A 25 -4.08 36.58 -26.57
C SER A 25 -3.26 37.85 -26.80
N ILE A 26 -3.87 39.01 -26.58
CA ILE A 26 -3.21 40.31 -26.65
C ILE A 26 -2.32 40.43 -25.41
N LEU A 27 -1.03 40.16 -25.58
CA LEU A 27 0.01 40.48 -24.61
C LEU A 27 0.21 41.99 -24.58
N GLN A 28 -0.28 42.68 -23.57
CA GLN A 28 0.09 44.07 -23.29
C GLN A 28 1.45 44.08 -22.56
N PRO A 29 2.49 44.73 -23.13
CA PRO A 29 3.74 44.90 -22.42
C PRO A 29 3.61 46.02 -21.38
N GLY A 30 3.95 45.72 -20.12
CA GLY A 30 4.20 46.78 -19.13
C GLY A 30 3.40 46.74 -17.82
N LYS A 31 2.70 45.68 -17.45
CA LYS A 31 2.17 45.58 -16.08
C LYS A 31 3.06 44.62 -15.25
N PRO A 32 3.51 45.06 -14.05
CA PRO A 32 4.25 44.20 -13.17
C PRO A 32 3.37 43.00 -12.79
N VAL A 33 3.91 41.77 -12.96
CA VAL A 33 3.26 40.54 -12.51
C VAL A 33 3.09 40.65 -11.00
N PRO A 34 1.88 40.44 -10.45
CA PRO A 34 1.70 40.40 -9.00
C PRO A 34 2.63 39.32 -8.43
N GLN A 35 3.50 39.68 -7.50
CA GLN A 35 4.28 38.67 -6.76
C GLN A 35 3.31 37.86 -5.94
N VAL A 36 3.22 36.59 -6.23
CA VAL A 36 2.49 35.61 -5.42
C VAL A 36 3.19 35.56 -4.08
N PRO A 37 2.51 35.86 -2.95
CA PRO A 37 3.13 35.76 -1.65
C PRO A 37 3.64 34.32 -1.44
N VAL A 38 4.93 34.18 -1.18
CA VAL A 38 5.52 32.90 -0.76
C VAL A 38 5.08 32.65 0.67
N PHE A 39 4.03 31.86 0.83
CA PHE A 39 3.66 31.36 2.15
C PHE A 39 4.67 30.33 2.58
N PRO A 40 5.15 30.34 3.84
CA PRO A 40 5.94 29.25 4.37
C PRO A 40 5.12 27.96 4.23
N ALA A 41 5.79 26.89 3.80
CA ALA A 41 5.18 25.58 3.73
C ALA A 41 4.47 25.27 5.06
N PRO A 42 3.23 24.75 5.05
CA PRO A 42 2.56 24.38 6.28
C PRO A 42 3.48 23.39 7.01
N VAL A 43 3.86 23.76 8.24
CA VAL A 43 4.52 22.82 9.16
C VAL A 43 3.52 21.68 9.33
N ALA A 44 3.87 20.51 8.84
CA ALA A 44 3.11 19.30 9.09
C ALA A 44 2.91 19.21 10.61
N PRO A 45 1.66 19.01 11.11
CA PRO A 45 1.50 18.71 12.52
C PRO A 45 2.40 17.52 12.80
N ALA A 46 3.26 17.65 13.81
CA ALA A 46 4.15 16.58 14.24
C ALA A 46 3.29 15.31 14.30
N ALA A 47 3.59 14.34 13.46
CA ALA A 47 3.03 13.01 13.60
C ALA A 47 3.25 12.68 15.07
N ALA A 48 2.19 12.35 15.81
CA ALA A 48 2.32 11.99 17.20
C ALA A 48 3.54 11.08 17.29
N GLU A 49 4.56 11.51 18.03
CA GLU A 49 5.82 10.77 18.15
C GLU A 49 5.45 9.30 18.32
N ALA A 50 5.90 8.50 17.35
CA ALA A 50 5.71 7.08 17.48
C ALA A 50 6.28 6.71 18.85
N PRO A 51 5.51 6.06 19.75
CA PRO A 51 6.12 5.54 20.95
C PRO A 51 7.36 4.78 20.48
N ALA A 52 8.50 5.16 21.02
CA ALA A 52 9.80 4.56 20.70
C ALA A 52 9.59 3.04 20.57
N ALA A 53 10.24 2.41 19.60
CA ALA A 53 10.21 0.97 19.43
C ALA A 53 10.49 0.29 20.78
N GLY A 54 9.47 0.26 21.60
CA GLY A 54 9.46 -0.24 22.95
C GLY A 54 8.77 -1.58 22.87
N GLN A 55 9.58 -2.62 22.96
CA GLN A 55 9.21 -3.91 23.49
C GLN A 55 7.70 -4.15 23.49
N ALA A 56 7.23 -5.03 22.66
CA ALA A 56 5.92 -5.63 22.82
C ALA A 56 5.88 -6.34 24.20
N ASN A 57 5.75 -5.56 25.28
CA ASN A 57 5.60 -6.06 26.66
C ASN A 57 4.19 -6.61 26.88
N GLY A 58 3.50 -7.00 25.80
CA GLY A 58 2.16 -7.54 25.85
C GLY A 58 2.09 -8.93 25.20
N THR A 59 1.06 -9.67 25.57
CA THR A 59 0.69 -10.91 24.87
C THR A 59 0.46 -10.60 23.39
N PRO A 60 1.09 -11.33 22.45
CA PRO A 60 0.85 -11.13 21.03
C PRO A 60 -0.65 -11.21 20.68
N ASN A 61 -1.05 -10.48 19.63
CA ASN A 61 -2.42 -10.42 19.13
C ASN A 61 -3.44 -9.87 20.15
N THR A 62 -2.99 -8.96 20.99
CA THR A 62 -3.86 -8.22 21.93
C THR A 62 -3.68 -6.71 21.74
N LEU A 63 -4.66 -5.94 22.19
CA LEU A 63 -4.56 -4.49 22.28
C LEU A 63 -4.36 -4.10 23.74
N THR A 64 -3.50 -3.12 23.98
CA THR A 64 -3.37 -2.50 25.30
C THR A 64 -4.62 -1.65 25.60
N ALA A 65 -4.82 -1.27 26.87
CA ALA A 65 -5.92 -0.38 27.24
C ALA A 65 -5.82 0.98 26.54
N GLU A 66 -4.59 1.48 26.34
CA GLU A 66 -4.33 2.70 25.58
C GLU A 66 -4.71 2.56 24.12
N GLU A 67 -4.30 1.49 23.45
CA GLU A 67 -4.64 1.22 22.06
C GLU A 67 -6.16 1.08 21.87
N LEU A 68 -6.84 0.41 22.79
CA LEU A 68 -8.30 0.34 22.79
C LEU A 68 -8.93 1.73 22.92
N GLY A 69 -8.41 2.56 23.84
CA GLY A 69 -8.88 3.95 24.04
C GLY A 69 -8.67 4.83 22.81
N LEU A 70 -7.61 4.61 22.04
CA LEU A 70 -7.30 5.31 20.79
C LEU A 70 -8.13 4.77 19.59
N GLY A 71 -8.80 3.64 19.73
CA GLY A 71 -9.63 3.06 18.67
C GLY A 71 -8.89 2.10 17.72
N TRP A 72 -7.73 1.57 18.15
CA TRP A 72 -7.07 0.49 17.41
C TRP A 72 -7.99 -0.73 17.29
N LYS A 73 -7.86 -1.43 16.18
CA LYS A 73 -8.58 -2.67 15.89
C LYS A 73 -7.58 -3.77 15.54
N LEU A 74 -7.79 -4.96 16.09
CA LEU A 74 -7.10 -6.16 15.63
C LEU A 74 -7.75 -6.68 14.34
N LEU A 75 -6.92 -7.17 13.42
CA LEU A 75 -7.35 -7.91 12.25
C LEU A 75 -7.16 -9.42 12.44
N PHE A 76 -6.36 -9.82 13.42
CA PHE A 76 -6.07 -11.19 13.81
C PHE A 76 -5.90 -11.28 15.33
N ASP A 77 -6.60 -12.20 16.00
CA ASP A 77 -6.62 -12.36 17.47
C ASP A 77 -5.75 -13.54 17.96
N GLY A 78 -4.93 -14.13 17.08
CA GLY A 78 -4.10 -15.30 17.37
C GLY A 78 -4.83 -16.63 17.22
N LYS A 79 -6.14 -16.63 17.06
CA LYS A 79 -6.97 -17.84 16.90
C LYS A 79 -7.80 -17.80 15.62
N ARG A 80 -8.14 -16.62 15.14
CA ARG A 80 -8.95 -16.42 13.94
C ARG A 80 -8.68 -15.03 13.33
N LEU A 81 -8.94 -14.92 12.05
CA LEU A 81 -8.98 -13.64 11.34
C LEU A 81 -10.34 -12.97 11.66
N ILE A 82 -10.30 -11.84 12.37
CA ILE A 82 -11.49 -11.08 12.79
C ILE A 82 -11.76 -9.87 11.90
N GLY A 83 -10.73 -9.38 11.19
CA GLY A 83 -10.82 -8.22 10.31
C GLY A 83 -10.34 -8.48 8.88
N MET A 84 -10.07 -9.73 8.51
CA MET A 84 -9.58 -10.11 7.18
C MET A 84 -10.32 -11.32 6.61
N LYS A 85 -10.26 -11.47 5.30
CA LYS A 85 -10.74 -12.64 4.55
C LYS A 85 -9.77 -12.96 3.42
N GLY A 86 -9.91 -14.13 2.82
CA GLY A 86 -9.21 -14.43 1.57
C GLY A 86 -9.73 -13.56 0.42
N LEU A 87 -8.84 -13.15 -0.46
CA LEU A 87 -9.18 -12.26 -1.58
C LEU A 87 -10.09 -12.96 -2.59
N GLN A 88 -9.70 -14.15 -3.03
CA GLN A 88 -10.48 -14.93 -4.01
C GLN A 88 -11.35 -15.99 -3.33
N LYS A 89 -10.88 -16.61 -2.27
CA LYS A 89 -11.64 -17.56 -1.46
C LYS A 89 -11.98 -16.88 -0.14
N ALA A 90 -13.27 -16.78 0.19
CA ALA A 90 -13.72 -16.10 1.41
C ALA A 90 -13.09 -16.70 2.67
N ASP A 91 -12.89 -18.03 2.70
CA ASP A 91 -12.15 -18.71 3.76
C ASP A 91 -10.64 -18.66 3.48
N PRO A 92 -9.85 -17.94 4.29
CA PRO A 92 -8.41 -17.85 4.12
C PRO A 92 -7.70 -19.19 4.36
N LEU A 93 -8.25 -20.08 5.16
CA LEU A 93 -7.68 -21.42 5.39
C LEU A 93 -7.78 -22.27 4.12
N ALA A 94 -8.86 -22.09 3.33
CA ALA A 94 -9.00 -22.73 2.02
C ALA A 94 -8.01 -22.18 0.98
N ALA A 95 -7.39 -21.02 1.25
CA ALA A 95 -6.35 -20.43 0.43
C ALA A 95 -4.93 -20.88 0.82
N GLY A 96 -4.78 -21.72 1.84
CA GLY A 96 -3.49 -22.27 2.27
C GLY A 96 -2.93 -21.68 3.57
N TRP A 97 -3.49 -20.58 4.07
CA TRP A 97 -3.09 -20.03 5.36
C TRP A 97 -3.47 -20.98 6.50
N LYS A 98 -2.64 -21.02 7.54
CA LYS A 98 -2.88 -21.79 8.76
C LYS A 98 -2.75 -20.89 9.97
N ILE A 99 -3.43 -21.27 11.05
CA ILE A 99 -3.29 -20.61 12.33
C ILE A 99 -2.74 -21.63 13.30
N GLN A 100 -1.54 -21.36 13.84
CA GLN A 100 -0.88 -22.23 14.80
C GLN A 100 -0.08 -21.38 15.79
N GLU A 101 -0.13 -21.73 17.07
CA GLU A 101 0.66 -21.08 18.14
C GLU A 101 0.50 -19.54 18.16
N GLY A 102 -0.66 -19.02 17.79
CA GLY A 102 -0.91 -17.58 17.72
C GLY A 102 -0.34 -16.90 16.49
N GLU A 103 0.16 -17.65 15.52
CA GLU A 103 0.69 -17.14 14.26
C GLU A 103 -0.28 -17.40 13.12
N LEU A 104 -0.40 -16.45 12.23
CA LEU A 104 -0.98 -16.60 10.92
C LEU A 104 0.15 -17.02 9.96
N TRP A 105 0.22 -18.29 9.64
CA TRP A 105 1.33 -18.91 8.93
C TRP A 105 0.92 -19.35 7.54
N LEU A 106 1.73 -18.99 6.55
CA LEU A 106 1.68 -19.50 5.19
C LEU A 106 2.85 -20.47 5.00
N PRO A 107 2.61 -21.78 4.90
CA PRO A 107 3.70 -22.75 4.67
C PRO A 107 4.25 -22.59 3.25
N LYS A 108 5.54 -22.86 3.11
CA LYS A 108 6.14 -23.00 1.78
C LYS A 108 5.52 -24.21 1.08
N GLU A 109 4.87 -23.97 -0.04
CA GLU A 109 4.36 -25.05 -0.84
C GLU A 109 5.37 -25.52 -1.88
N VAL A 110 5.47 -26.84 -1.97
CA VAL A 110 6.25 -27.48 -3.01
C VAL A 110 5.42 -27.48 -4.30
N LYS A 111 5.76 -26.53 -5.20
CA LYS A 111 5.54 -26.64 -6.65
C LYS A 111 4.12 -26.71 -7.23
N ASP A 112 3.09 -26.14 -6.66
CA ASP A 112 1.88 -25.93 -7.44
C ASP A 112 1.76 -24.48 -7.88
N MET A 113 2.13 -24.22 -9.15
CA MET A 113 1.98 -22.90 -9.79
C MET A 113 0.52 -22.40 -9.82
N GLU A 114 -0.47 -23.26 -9.58
CA GLU A 114 -1.88 -22.89 -9.47
C GLU A 114 -2.21 -22.12 -8.18
N ARG A 115 -1.37 -22.16 -7.16
CA ARG A 115 -1.61 -21.46 -5.89
C ARG A 115 -1.07 -20.04 -5.80
N MET A 116 -0.20 -19.61 -6.70
CA MET A 116 0.36 -18.26 -6.71
C MET A 116 -0.68 -17.13 -6.93
N THR A 117 -1.94 -17.45 -7.12
CA THR A 117 -2.97 -16.48 -7.52
C THR A 117 -4.20 -16.44 -6.62
N GLY A 118 -4.19 -17.03 -5.45
CA GLY A 118 -5.41 -17.14 -4.66
C GLY A 118 -5.28 -16.96 -3.17
N GLY A 119 -4.06 -16.87 -2.67
CA GLY A 119 -3.76 -16.85 -1.25
C GLY A 119 -3.72 -15.49 -0.57
N ASP A 120 -3.80 -14.38 -1.30
CA ASP A 120 -3.81 -13.04 -0.72
C ASP A 120 -4.96 -12.88 0.29
N LEU A 121 -4.65 -12.26 1.42
CA LEU A 121 -5.64 -11.83 2.39
C LEU A 121 -5.99 -10.38 2.19
N VAL A 122 -7.23 -10.01 2.48
CA VAL A 122 -7.70 -8.63 2.35
C VAL A 122 -8.55 -8.24 3.54
N SER A 123 -8.39 -7.00 4.03
CA SER A 123 -9.18 -6.49 5.15
C SER A 123 -10.67 -6.43 4.79
N LEU A 124 -11.55 -6.66 5.79
CA LEU A 124 -12.98 -6.49 5.63
C LEU A 124 -13.35 -5.02 5.52
N ASP A 125 -12.73 -4.19 6.35
CA ASP A 125 -12.93 -2.74 6.37
C ASP A 125 -12.11 -2.04 5.29
N PHE A 126 -12.56 -0.82 4.94
CA PHE A 126 -11.85 0.12 4.09
C PHE A 126 -11.31 1.26 4.94
N PHE A 127 -10.10 1.72 4.62
CA PHE A 127 -9.39 2.79 5.31
C PHE A 127 -9.10 3.95 4.36
N TRP A 128 -9.12 5.17 4.90
CA TRP A 128 -8.74 6.38 4.16
C TRP A 128 -7.36 6.87 4.64
N ASP A 129 -7.27 7.31 5.88
CA ASP A 129 -6.03 7.60 6.59
C ASP A 129 -5.86 6.56 7.69
N PHE A 130 -4.68 5.98 7.83
CA PHE A 130 -4.48 4.88 8.76
C PHE A 130 -3.05 4.75 9.23
N ASP A 131 -2.88 4.12 10.40
CA ASP A 131 -1.65 3.54 10.92
C ASP A 131 -1.88 2.03 10.98
N PHE A 132 -1.21 1.27 10.13
CA PHE A 132 -1.26 -0.19 10.11
C PHE A 132 0.04 -0.77 10.63
N ARG A 133 -0.02 -1.59 11.67
CA ARG A 133 1.12 -2.26 12.29
C ARG A 133 0.96 -3.76 12.17
N PHE A 134 2.08 -4.42 11.94
CA PHE A 134 2.15 -5.86 11.81
C PHE A 134 3.53 -6.38 12.19
N GLU A 135 3.58 -7.58 12.73
CA GLU A 135 4.82 -8.30 12.89
C GLU A 135 4.89 -9.46 11.89
N PHE A 136 6.08 -9.72 11.39
CA PHE A 136 6.32 -10.77 10.43
C PHE A 136 7.65 -11.48 10.72
N LYS A 137 7.68 -12.78 10.43
CA LYS A 137 8.92 -13.57 10.32
C LYS A 137 8.89 -14.35 9.02
N MET A 138 10.06 -14.63 8.47
CA MET A 138 10.21 -15.30 7.20
C MET A 138 11.37 -16.29 7.22
N THR A 139 11.30 -17.28 6.34
CA THR A 139 12.40 -18.21 6.09
C THR A 139 13.36 -17.68 5.03
N ALA A 140 14.50 -18.36 4.86
CA ALA A 140 15.47 -18.02 3.83
C ALA A 140 14.82 -17.98 2.42
N SER A 141 15.19 -16.98 1.65
CA SER A 141 14.67 -16.68 0.31
C SER A 141 13.18 -16.31 0.25
N ALA A 142 12.50 -16.09 1.38
CA ALA A 142 11.08 -15.74 1.40
C ALA A 142 10.80 -14.43 0.68
N ASN A 143 9.55 -14.30 0.21
CA ASN A 143 8.99 -13.12 -0.43
C ASN A 143 7.49 -13.02 -0.11
N SER A 144 7.05 -11.87 0.32
CA SER A 144 5.68 -11.51 0.66
C SER A 144 5.54 -9.99 0.60
N GLY A 145 4.46 -9.43 1.09
CA GLY A 145 4.28 -7.98 1.16
C GLY A 145 2.95 -7.57 1.78
N VAL A 146 2.83 -6.28 2.02
CA VAL A 146 1.56 -5.66 2.42
C VAL A 146 1.17 -4.65 1.36
N ARG A 147 0.00 -4.84 0.72
CA ARG A 147 -0.52 -3.91 -0.29
C ARG A 147 -1.57 -2.98 0.29
N TYR A 148 -1.55 -1.76 -0.21
CA TYR A 148 -2.52 -0.69 0.08
C TYR A 148 -2.73 0.18 -1.15
N MET A 149 -3.64 1.16 -1.10
CA MET A 149 -4.10 1.92 -2.28
C MET A 149 -4.44 0.97 -3.44
N LEU A 150 -5.23 -0.07 -3.10
CA LEU A 150 -5.63 -1.09 -4.07
C LEU A 150 -6.51 -0.47 -5.16
N VAL A 151 -6.21 -0.80 -6.40
CA VAL A 151 -7.01 -0.51 -7.58
C VAL A 151 -7.27 -1.80 -8.33
N GLU A 152 -8.43 -1.93 -8.96
CA GLU A 152 -8.77 -3.12 -9.73
C GLU A 152 -8.30 -2.99 -11.17
N ILE A 153 -7.68 -4.05 -11.69
CA ILE A 153 -7.37 -4.20 -13.10
C ILE A 153 -8.36 -5.18 -13.69
N PHE A 154 -8.98 -4.83 -14.81
CA PHE A 154 -10.00 -5.65 -15.48
C PHE A 154 -11.21 -5.98 -14.59
N GLY A 155 -11.47 -5.17 -13.55
CA GLY A 155 -12.57 -5.38 -12.60
C GLY A 155 -12.44 -6.62 -11.71
N GLN A 156 -11.28 -7.27 -11.67
CA GLN A 156 -11.11 -8.54 -10.93
C GLN A 156 -9.81 -8.66 -10.15
N VAL A 157 -8.71 -8.11 -10.67
CA VAL A 157 -7.38 -8.28 -10.07
C VAL A 157 -6.98 -7.00 -9.35
N PRO A 158 -6.96 -6.99 -8.00
CA PRO A 158 -6.47 -5.85 -7.27
C PRO A 158 -4.95 -5.78 -7.36
N VAL A 159 -4.45 -4.63 -7.77
CA VAL A 159 -3.05 -4.25 -7.66
C VAL A 159 -2.94 -3.06 -6.71
N GLY A 160 -1.82 -2.89 -6.06
CA GLY A 160 -1.65 -1.80 -5.11
C GLY A 160 -0.19 -1.41 -4.95
N LEU A 161 0.01 -0.42 -4.11
CA LEU A 161 1.32 -0.07 -3.61
C LEU A 161 1.73 -1.13 -2.59
N GLU A 162 2.94 -1.67 -2.69
CA GLU A 162 3.38 -2.80 -1.87
C GLU A 162 4.56 -2.40 -0.98
N TYR A 163 4.34 -2.49 0.34
CA TYR A 163 5.42 -2.56 1.32
C TYR A 163 6.06 -3.94 1.15
N GLN A 164 7.31 -3.98 0.67
CA GLN A 164 8.01 -5.24 0.40
C GLN A 164 8.41 -5.95 1.69
N ILE A 165 8.21 -7.27 1.72
CA ILE A 165 8.70 -8.18 2.76
C ILE A 165 9.48 -9.29 2.05
N ILE A 166 10.81 -9.30 2.17
CA ILE A 166 11.67 -10.21 1.41
C ILE A 166 12.94 -10.53 2.20
N ASP A 167 13.50 -11.70 2.00
CA ASP A 167 14.83 -11.98 2.52
C ASP A 167 15.87 -11.20 1.72
N ASP A 168 16.40 -10.16 2.34
CA ASP A 168 17.34 -9.23 1.71
C ASP A 168 18.68 -9.87 1.34
N VAL A 169 19.01 -11.02 1.94
CA VAL A 169 20.33 -11.65 1.82
C VAL A 169 20.32 -12.84 0.84
N HIS A 170 19.25 -13.63 0.81
CA HIS A 170 19.22 -14.86 0.03
C HIS A 170 18.21 -14.85 -1.11
N ASN A 171 17.30 -13.86 -1.17
CA ASN A 171 16.34 -13.80 -2.27
C ASN A 171 16.96 -13.13 -3.50
N SER A 172 16.92 -13.82 -4.64
CA SER A 172 17.54 -13.34 -5.89
C SER A 172 16.91 -12.04 -6.43
N ILE A 173 15.66 -11.77 -6.10
CA ILE A 173 14.96 -10.52 -6.50
C ILE A 173 15.55 -9.35 -5.74
N SER A 174 15.73 -9.48 -4.41
CA SER A 174 16.33 -8.44 -3.58
C SER A 174 17.79 -8.20 -3.97
N LEU A 175 18.56 -9.27 -4.14
CA LEU A 175 19.99 -9.17 -4.53
C LEU A 175 20.19 -8.45 -5.86
N LYS A 176 19.33 -8.68 -6.85
CA LYS A 176 19.40 -8.04 -8.17
C LYS A 176 18.82 -6.63 -8.18
N GLY A 177 17.77 -6.39 -7.41
CA GLY A 177 17.03 -5.13 -7.39
C GLY A 177 17.56 -4.10 -6.39
N GLY A 178 18.45 -4.51 -5.49
CA GLY A 178 19.04 -3.64 -4.47
C GLY A 178 17.95 -2.99 -3.59
N LYS A 179 18.18 -1.75 -3.17
CA LYS A 179 17.29 -1.03 -2.26
C LYS A 179 15.85 -0.88 -2.75
N LEU A 180 15.58 -0.97 -4.05
CA LEU A 180 14.24 -0.93 -4.64
C LEU A 180 13.41 -2.18 -4.34
N ARG A 181 14.07 -3.27 -3.94
CA ARG A 181 13.45 -4.59 -3.72
C ARG A 181 13.68 -5.13 -2.32
N ARG A 182 14.26 -4.35 -1.42
CA ARG A 182 14.46 -4.75 -0.02
C ARG A 182 13.22 -4.56 0.81
N THR A 183 13.19 -5.24 1.95
CA THR A 183 12.13 -5.09 2.95
C THR A 183 11.96 -3.64 3.38
N GLY A 184 10.71 -3.17 3.39
CA GLY A 184 10.35 -1.78 3.67
C GLY A 184 10.31 -0.87 2.45
N ALA A 185 10.85 -1.27 1.29
CA ALA A 185 10.73 -0.51 0.06
C ALA A 185 9.27 -0.38 -0.39
N LEU A 186 8.94 0.66 -1.14
CA LEU A 186 7.80 0.64 -2.02
C LEU A 186 8.20 -0.17 -3.25
N ASP A 187 7.81 -1.44 -3.29
CA ASP A 187 8.35 -2.44 -4.19
C ASP A 187 8.51 -1.94 -5.63
N ASN A 188 9.74 -1.97 -6.12
CA ASN A 188 10.13 -1.54 -7.46
C ASN A 188 9.71 -0.11 -7.84
N ILE A 189 9.44 0.76 -6.87
CA ILE A 189 9.05 2.17 -7.09
C ILE A 189 10.00 3.11 -6.35
N TYR A 190 10.08 3.00 -5.02
CA TYR A 190 10.97 3.82 -4.21
C TYR A 190 11.84 2.97 -3.29
N PRO A 191 13.17 3.24 -3.26
CA PRO A 191 14.11 2.48 -2.46
C PRO A 191 13.97 2.78 -0.97
N VAL A 192 14.36 1.81 -0.13
CA VAL A 192 14.55 2.05 1.30
C VAL A 192 15.81 2.86 1.60
N GLY A 193 15.82 3.52 2.76
CA GLY A 193 17.00 4.13 3.35
C GLY A 193 18.07 3.10 3.75
N ASP A 194 19.25 3.60 4.12
CA ASP A 194 20.37 2.74 4.56
C ASP A 194 20.14 2.13 5.95
N ASN A 195 19.20 2.68 6.71
CA ASN A 195 18.79 2.22 8.03
C ASN A 195 17.79 1.06 8.01
N ALA A 196 17.33 0.61 6.82
CA ALA A 196 16.43 -0.54 6.71
C ALA A 196 17.21 -1.83 6.98
N GLN A 197 16.93 -2.45 8.14
CA GLN A 197 17.60 -3.67 8.56
C GLN A 197 16.64 -4.68 9.18
N LEU A 198 16.69 -5.92 8.70
CA LEU A 198 15.97 -7.05 9.28
C LEU A 198 16.68 -7.55 10.53
N ARG A 199 15.92 -7.90 11.58
CA ARG A 199 16.45 -8.42 12.85
C ARG A 199 17.23 -9.72 12.66
N VAL A 200 16.79 -10.60 11.78
CA VAL A 200 17.47 -11.88 11.48
C VAL A 200 18.87 -11.66 10.92
N ASN A 201 19.09 -10.54 10.25
CA ASN A 201 20.38 -10.18 9.64
C ASN A 201 21.15 -9.14 10.47
N ASP A 202 20.61 -8.73 11.61
CA ASP A 202 21.27 -7.81 12.52
C ASP A 202 22.24 -8.57 13.46
N PRO A 203 23.57 -8.37 13.34
CA PRO A 203 24.53 -8.98 14.23
C PRO A 203 24.37 -8.52 15.69
N LEU A 204 23.64 -7.42 15.93
CA LEU A 204 23.31 -6.91 17.25
C LEU A 204 22.03 -7.50 17.84
N ASN A 205 21.31 -8.32 17.08
CA ASN A 205 20.11 -9.02 17.55
C ASN A 205 20.49 -10.13 18.56
N LYS A 206 20.87 -9.69 19.74
CA LYS A 206 21.31 -10.58 20.85
C LYS A 206 20.18 -11.45 21.40
N THR A 207 18.95 -11.10 21.12
CA THR A 207 17.75 -11.84 21.59
C THR A 207 17.45 -13.06 20.74
N GLY A 208 17.96 -13.10 19.49
CA GLY A 208 17.62 -14.13 18.52
C GLY A 208 16.15 -14.10 18.09
N ASP A 209 15.41 -13.02 18.39
CA ASP A 209 14.01 -12.86 18.01
C ASP A 209 13.89 -12.75 16.49
N PRO A 210 13.23 -13.72 15.81
CA PRO A 210 13.09 -13.72 14.36
C PRO A 210 12.00 -12.75 13.86
N TRP A 211 11.22 -12.15 14.76
CA TRP A 211 10.12 -11.27 14.42
C TRP A 211 10.60 -9.84 14.09
N ASN A 212 10.15 -9.35 12.96
CA ASN A 212 10.32 -7.95 12.54
C ASN A 212 9.00 -7.20 12.68
N GLU A 213 9.09 -5.91 12.96
CA GLU A 213 7.95 -5.01 13.00
C GLU A 213 7.89 -4.20 11.71
N GLY A 214 6.77 -4.29 11.00
CA GLY A 214 6.42 -3.42 9.89
C GLY A 214 5.32 -2.43 10.30
N ARG A 215 5.40 -1.21 9.77
CA ARG A 215 4.34 -0.20 9.96
C ARG A 215 4.18 0.63 8.70
N ILE A 216 2.94 0.91 8.34
CA ILE A 216 2.58 1.79 7.23
C ILE A 216 1.66 2.87 7.79
N VAL A 217 2.07 4.13 7.66
CA VAL A 217 1.25 5.29 8.00
C VAL A 217 0.84 5.98 6.73
N VAL A 218 -0.45 6.21 6.57
CA VAL A 218 -1.00 7.04 5.49
C VAL A 218 -1.83 8.14 6.10
N HIS A 219 -1.44 9.39 5.89
CA HIS A 219 -2.15 10.55 6.39
C HIS A 219 -2.22 11.65 5.33
N GLY A 220 -3.40 11.92 4.81
CA GLY A 220 -3.54 12.71 3.60
C GLY A 220 -2.88 12.02 2.41
N THR A 221 -1.95 12.68 1.73
CA THR A 221 -1.13 12.09 0.67
C THR A 221 0.21 11.58 1.17
N HIS A 222 0.59 11.93 2.40
CA HIS A 222 1.86 11.51 2.99
C HIS A 222 1.83 10.04 3.42
N VAL A 223 2.86 9.30 3.04
CA VAL A 223 3.03 7.88 3.37
C VAL A 223 4.39 7.66 4.00
N GLU A 224 4.41 6.87 5.07
CA GLU A 224 5.62 6.42 5.72
C GLU A 224 5.66 4.90 5.80
N HIS A 225 6.83 4.32 5.54
CA HIS A 225 7.15 2.93 5.87
C HIS A 225 8.16 2.89 7.00
N TRP A 226 7.88 2.03 7.98
CA TRP A 226 8.71 1.81 9.14
C TRP A 226 9.10 0.35 9.23
N LEU A 227 10.32 0.07 9.65
CA LEU A 227 10.86 -1.27 9.89
C LEU A 227 11.61 -1.27 11.22
N ASN A 228 11.20 -2.12 12.15
CA ASN A 228 11.82 -2.30 13.46
C ASN A 228 11.98 -1.00 14.28
N GLY A 229 11.02 -0.07 14.12
CA GLY A 229 10.99 1.21 14.80
C GLY A 229 11.65 2.36 14.05
N ASP A 230 12.36 2.10 12.97
CA ASP A 230 12.98 3.12 12.13
C ASP A 230 12.10 3.47 10.92
N LYS A 231 11.94 4.77 10.62
CA LYS A 231 11.34 5.21 9.37
C LYS A 231 12.34 4.99 8.23
N VAL A 232 12.02 4.04 7.33
CA VAL A 232 12.92 3.60 6.27
C VAL A 232 12.57 4.18 4.90
N LEU A 233 11.35 4.71 4.76
CA LEU A 233 10.89 5.37 3.53
C LEU A 233 9.76 6.34 3.86
N GLU A 234 9.73 7.48 3.18
CA GLU A 234 8.57 8.37 3.13
C GLU A 234 8.37 8.92 1.72
N TYR A 235 7.13 9.18 1.33
CA TYR A 235 6.78 9.71 0.02
C TYR A 235 5.36 10.26 -0.04
N GLU A 236 5.03 10.97 -1.13
CA GLU A 236 3.70 11.49 -1.39
C GLU A 236 2.95 10.66 -2.44
N LEU A 237 1.70 10.31 -2.15
CA LEU A 237 0.77 9.74 -3.13
C LEU A 237 0.49 10.74 -4.24
N GLY A 238 0.35 10.25 -5.46
CA GLY A 238 0.03 11.10 -6.60
C GLY A 238 0.54 10.54 -7.93
N PRO A 239 0.38 11.32 -9.02
CA PRO A 239 0.75 10.87 -10.37
C PRO A 239 2.21 10.44 -10.52
N LYS A 240 3.11 11.03 -9.73
CA LYS A 240 4.55 10.71 -9.75
C LYS A 240 4.83 9.25 -9.38
N VAL A 241 4.05 8.68 -8.44
CA VAL A 241 4.18 7.27 -8.04
C VAL A 241 3.97 6.36 -9.26
N ARG A 242 2.89 6.58 -10.00
CA ARG A 242 2.60 5.80 -11.22
C ARG A 242 3.68 6.02 -12.28
N GLN A 243 4.12 7.25 -12.51
CA GLN A 243 5.16 7.57 -13.48
C GLN A 243 6.45 6.83 -13.17
N THR A 244 6.89 6.84 -11.90
CA THR A 244 8.08 6.12 -11.44
C THR A 244 7.90 4.61 -11.60
N ALA A 245 6.74 4.05 -11.22
CA ALA A 245 6.44 2.63 -11.40
C ALA A 245 6.55 2.20 -12.87
N LEU A 246 6.01 3.00 -13.79
CA LEU A 246 6.11 2.73 -15.23
C LEU A 246 7.55 2.86 -15.75
N ALA A 247 8.31 3.84 -15.28
CA ALA A 247 9.70 4.04 -15.68
C ALA A 247 10.59 2.88 -15.23
N ASN A 248 10.46 2.44 -13.97
CA ASN A 248 11.26 1.33 -13.42
C ASN A 248 10.91 0.00 -14.14
N ARG A 249 9.63 -0.25 -14.41
CA ARG A 249 9.19 -1.44 -15.17
C ARG A 249 9.65 -1.41 -16.63
N ALA A 250 9.78 -0.22 -17.23
CA ALA A 250 10.29 -0.07 -18.57
C ALA A 250 11.76 -0.51 -18.71
N GLN A 251 12.53 -0.43 -17.62
CA GLN A 251 13.93 -0.86 -17.56
C GLN A 251 14.05 -2.39 -17.30
N SER A 252 12.97 -3.04 -16.88
CA SER A 252 12.96 -4.49 -16.70
C SER A 252 12.96 -5.18 -18.06
N GLN A 253 13.83 -6.19 -18.23
CA GLN A 253 13.90 -6.98 -19.46
C GLN A 253 12.75 -7.98 -19.58
N THR A 254 11.93 -8.15 -18.54
CA THR A 254 10.76 -9.03 -18.56
C THR A 254 9.57 -8.31 -19.17
N LYS A 255 8.81 -9.02 -20.04
CA LYS A 255 7.50 -8.55 -20.51
C LYS A 255 6.56 -8.46 -19.30
N ASP A 256 6.40 -7.28 -18.74
CA ASP A 256 5.49 -7.03 -17.64
C ASP A 256 4.14 -6.56 -18.20
N VAL A 257 3.18 -7.46 -18.22
CA VAL A 257 1.81 -7.19 -18.68
C VAL A 257 1.18 -6.04 -17.87
N LEU A 258 1.54 -5.90 -16.58
CA LEU A 258 1.04 -4.83 -15.73
C LEU A 258 1.51 -3.43 -16.18
N ARG A 259 2.61 -3.34 -16.93
CA ARG A 259 3.09 -2.07 -17.49
C ARG A 259 2.06 -1.42 -18.41
N GLU A 260 1.35 -2.23 -19.21
CA GLU A 260 0.39 -1.76 -20.20
C GLU A 260 -0.97 -1.41 -19.55
N VAL A 261 -1.26 -1.95 -18.37
CA VAL A 261 -2.59 -1.88 -17.76
C VAL A 261 -2.64 -1.14 -16.42
N LEU A 262 -1.54 -0.55 -15.92
CA LEU A 262 -1.58 0.24 -14.69
C LEU A 262 -2.54 1.43 -14.84
N PRO A 263 -3.66 1.46 -14.08
CA PRO A 263 -4.66 2.51 -14.20
C PRO A 263 -4.07 3.89 -13.86
N THR A 264 -4.69 4.94 -14.36
CA THR A 264 -4.31 6.33 -14.03
C THR A 264 -4.45 6.65 -12.56
N THR A 265 -5.32 5.92 -11.86
CA THR A 265 -5.55 6.03 -10.41
C THR A 265 -4.50 5.30 -9.55
N TYR A 266 -3.58 4.52 -10.16
CA TYR A 266 -2.53 3.84 -9.43
C TYR A 266 -1.61 4.83 -8.71
N GLY A 267 -1.42 4.63 -7.41
CA GLY A 267 -0.63 5.54 -6.56
C GLY A 267 -1.36 6.82 -6.14
N MET A 268 -2.62 6.99 -6.53
CA MET A 268 -3.46 8.10 -6.06
C MET A 268 -4.07 7.77 -4.70
N LYS A 269 -4.31 8.82 -3.90
CA LYS A 269 -5.05 8.67 -2.64
C LYS A 269 -6.46 8.16 -2.92
N SER A 270 -6.83 7.09 -2.25
CA SER A 270 -8.16 6.50 -2.32
C SER A 270 -8.53 5.80 -1.02
N ARG A 271 -9.81 5.54 -0.83
CA ARG A 271 -10.27 4.61 0.20
C ARG A 271 -9.86 3.21 -0.22
N THR A 272 -9.13 2.50 0.64
CA THR A 272 -8.49 1.24 0.29
C THR A 272 -8.74 0.15 1.32
N ARG A 273 -8.60 -1.09 0.91
CA ARG A 273 -8.37 -2.23 1.79
C ARG A 273 -6.87 -2.44 1.96
N LEU A 274 -6.50 -3.14 3.03
CA LEU A 274 -5.14 -3.63 3.27
C LEU A 274 -5.09 -5.09 2.83
N SER A 275 -4.00 -5.49 2.18
CA SER A 275 -3.83 -6.87 1.72
C SER A 275 -2.48 -7.42 2.14
N ILE A 276 -2.46 -8.68 2.59
CA ILE A 276 -1.23 -9.45 2.81
C ILE A 276 -1.06 -10.38 1.62
N VAL A 277 0.14 -10.35 1.04
CA VAL A 277 0.42 -10.99 -0.26
C VAL A 277 0.96 -12.40 -0.06
N ASP A 278 0.35 -13.35 -0.75
CA ASP A 278 0.88 -14.70 -0.93
C ASP A 278 1.72 -14.76 -2.22
N GLN A 279 3.01 -14.98 -2.05
CA GLN A 279 3.94 -15.19 -3.17
C GLN A 279 4.52 -16.62 -3.19
N GLY A 280 3.88 -17.57 -2.51
CA GLY A 280 4.28 -18.98 -2.48
C GLY A 280 5.50 -19.26 -1.60
N TYR A 281 5.83 -18.37 -0.69
CA TYR A 281 6.93 -18.52 0.26
C TYR A 281 6.42 -18.65 1.69
N GLU A 282 7.23 -19.31 2.52
CA GLU A 282 6.93 -19.43 3.93
C GLU A 282 7.12 -18.11 4.68
N VAL A 283 6.05 -17.65 5.30
CA VAL A 283 6.02 -16.44 6.10
C VAL A 283 4.97 -16.56 7.20
N SER A 284 5.24 -15.96 8.35
CA SER A 284 4.28 -15.84 9.45
C SER A 284 4.00 -14.39 9.78
N PHE A 285 2.76 -14.11 10.20
CA PHE A 285 2.32 -12.81 10.68
C PHE A 285 1.67 -12.93 12.06
N ARG A 286 1.79 -11.87 12.85
CA ARG A 286 1.06 -11.66 14.10
C ARG A 286 0.92 -10.17 14.39
N ASN A 287 0.19 -9.78 15.43
CA ASN A 287 0.00 -8.39 15.84
C ASN A 287 -0.53 -7.50 14.69
N LEU A 288 -1.40 -8.05 13.85
CA LEU A 288 -2.05 -7.29 12.77
C LEU A 288 -3.05 -6.33 13.39
N LYS A 289 -2.74 -5.04 13.46
CA LYS A 289 -3.61 -4.02 14.06
C LYS A 289 -3.61 -2.73 13.26
N VAL A 290 -4.75 -2.07 13.22
CA VAL A 290 -4.94 -0.85 12.44
C VAL A 290 -5.69 0.20 13.23
N LEU A 291 -5.24 1.44 13.12
CA LEU A 291 -5.92 2.64 13.59
C LEU A 291 -6.39 3.46 12.41
N GLN A 292 -7.67 3.76 12.34
CA GLN A 292 -8.20 4.76 11.41
C GLN A 292 -7.83 6.14 11.94
N LEU A 293 -7.02 6.89 11.20
CA LEU A 293 -6.64 8.26 11.56
C LEU A 293 -7.77 9.24 11.18
N ALA A 294 -7.84 10.35 11.93
CA ALA A 294 -8.73 11.44 11.55
C ALA A 294 -8.25 12.05 10.22
N PRO A 295 -9.16 12.44 9.33
CA PRO A 295 -8.78 13.12 8.10
C PRO A 295 -8.01 14.41 8.39
N GLN A 296 -6.99 14.72 7.61
CA GLN A 296 -6.35 16.03 7.68
C GLN A 296 -7.39 17.11 7.39
N ALA A 297 -7.42 18.13 8.24
CA ALA A 297 -8.24 19.31 7.98
C ALA A 297 -7.71 19.97 6.69
N VAL A 298 -8.56 20.03 5.66
CA VAL A 298 -8.24 20.79 4.45
C VAL A 298 -8.28 22.26 4.84
N VAL A 299 -7.12 22.89 5.01
CA VAL A 299 -7.02 24.33 5.15
C VAL A 299 -7.28 24.92 3.76
N ILE A 300 -8.49 25.41 3.54
CA ILE A 300 -8.82 26.19 2.35
C ILE A 300 -8.21 27.57 2.56
N PRO A 301 -7.20 27.98 1.80
CA PRO A 301 -6.63 29.31 1.92
C PRO A 301 -7.72 30.36 1.62
N GLY A 302 -7.98 31.27 2.57
CA GLY A 302 -8.92 32.37 2.39
C GLY A 302 -10.39 32.09 2.78
N GLY A 303 -10.71 30.92 3.33
CA GLY A 303 -12.03 30.66 3.91
C GLY A 303 -12.14 31.25 5.32
N PRO A 304 -13.31 31.84 5.72
CA PRO A 304 -13.49 32.34 7.07
C PRO A 304 -13.33 31.20 8.07
N ALA A 305 -12.54 31.42 9.13
CA ALA A 305 -12.39 30.49 10.23
C ALA A 305 -13.77 30.16 10.81
N ARG A 306 -14.25 28.96 10.67
CA ARG A 306 -15.45 28.48 11.35
C ARG A 306 -15.06 28.07 12.77
N PRO A 307 -15.59 28.70 13.80
CA PRO A 307 -15.37 28.22 15.17
C PRO A 307 -16.14 26.91 15.36
N GLY A 308 -15.42 25.85 15.73
CA GLY A 308 -15.95 24.71 16.47
C GLY A 308 -17.16 23.95 15.92
N GLY A 309 -17.19 23.63 14.62
CA GLY A 309 -18.19 22.72 14.09
C GLY A 309 -17.66 21.27 14.08
N THR A 310 -18.16 20.42 14.95
CA THR A 310 -18.01 18.97 14.83
C THR A 310 -18.58 18.53 13.50
N VAL A 311 -17.73 18.01 12.59
CA VAL A 311 -18.18 17.41 11.33
C VAL A 311 -18.99 16.17 11.70
N PRO A 312 -20.26 16.03 11.29
CA PRO A 312 -21.02 14.82 11.56
C PRO A 312 -20.31 13.62 10.92
N ASN A 313 -20.12 12.57 11.69
CA ASN A 313 -19.62 11.28 11.20
C ASN A 313 -20.59 10.77 10.11
N PRO A 314 -20.15 10.60 8.84
CA PRO A 314 -21.05 10.19 7.75
C PRO A 314 -21.60 8.75 7.92
N LEU A 315 -21.23 8.04 8.97
CA LEU A 315 -21.72 6.69 9.28
C LEU A 315 -23.00 6.67 10.13
N LEU A 316 -23.58 7.83 10.47
CA LEU A 316 -24.82 7.94 11.27
C LEU A 316 -26.02 8.43 10.46
N LEU A 317 -26.11 8.12 9.18
CA LEU A 317 -27.39 8.32 8.47
C LEU A 317 -28.35 7.15 8.84
N PRO A 318 -29.57 7.45 9.34
CA PRO A 318 -30.54 6.40 9.66
C PRO A 318 -30.94 5.68 8.37
N ARG A 319 -30.93 4.34 8.42
CA ARG A 319 -31.50 3.51 7.36
C ARG A 319 -33.00 3.81 7.30
N THR A 320 -33.43 4.49 6.26
CA THR A 320 -34.86 4.53 5.91
C THR A 320 -35.32 3.13 5.54
N ARG A 321 -36.42 2.72 6.15
CA ARG A 321 -37.11 1.44 5.95
C ARG A 321 -37.58 1.26 4.51
#